data_584f7cd71d7c069c7847342d2276ff2c
#
_entry.id   584f7cd71d7c069c7847342d2276ff2c
#
_cell.length_a   1.000
_cell.length_b   1.000
_cell.length_c   1.000
_cell.angle_alpha   90.00
_cell.angle_beta   90.00
_cell.angle_gamma   90.00
#
_symmetry.space_group_name_H-M   'P 1'
#
loop_
_entity.id
_entity.type
_entity.pdbx_description
1 polymer ?
#
loop_
_entity_poly.entity_id
_entity_poly.type
_entity_poly.pdbx_seq_one_letter_code
_entity_poly.pdbx_strand_id
1 'polypeptide(L)'
;MSLQDAKKKKAGLSVAQSVIVQVVFVAIVLIIWEVVAKSHVFGPRSEIIFPTLEAIGEAFIKNFVVGYAGTSLWVYVGDSMFLLLEGFAIGVILALVFSSLSMISEVFHSIYNLVVTVCDLLPGVALLPVVIIIVGIRPEVIVFLVVHAVLWPMSRNMLDGFQAVPNIYIEAGKNIGLRGFSLLRSVYLPAATSYMVSGLKVSWARAWRGLISAEMIFGLASCPGIGLFINQMRTNMYNAEMYATLIVIVIIGLIVQYGILSPIEKNTVVKWGMSK
;
A
#
# COMPACT_ATOMS: atom_id res chain seq x y z
N MET A 1 -20.63 41.24 19.85
CA MET A 1 -20.76 39.94 19.13
C MET A 1 -19.41 39.25 19.22
N SER A 2 -19.26 38.34 20.18
CA SER A 2 -17.97 37.80 20.60
C SER A 2 -17.49 36.75 19.61
N LEU A 3 -16.17 36.69 19.37
CA LEU A 3 -15.50 35.67 18.56
C LEU A 3 -15.72 34.19 19.04
N GLN A 4 -16.46 34.03 20.14
CA GLN A 4 -16.85 32.73 20.68
C GLN A 4 -18.06 32.11 19.99
N ASP A 5 -18.91 32.90 19.32
CA ASP A 5 -20.08 32.36 18.60
C ASP A 5 -19.77 31.80 17.22
N ALA A 6 -18.58 32.05 16.68
CA ALA A 6 -18.13 31.52 15.37
C ALA A 6 -17.62 30.07 15.41
N LYS A 7 -17.45 29.49 16.59
CA LYS A 7 -17.20 28.04 16.79
C LYS A 7 -18.49 27.24 16.99
N LYS A 8 -19.58 27.55 16.33
CA LYS A 8 -20.66 26.59 16.15
C LYS A 8 -20.05 25.41 15.38
N LYS A 9 -19.70 24.33 16.12
CA LYS A 9 -19.39 23.02 15.60
C LYS A 9 -20.22 22.80 14.32
N LYS A 10 -19.59 22.71 13.16
CA LYS A 10 -20.18 21.99 12.05
C LYS A 10 -20.48 20.60 12.61
N ALA A 11 -21.75 20.35 12.88
CA ALA A 11 -22.18 19.02 13.31
C ALA A 11 -21.75 18.07 12.20
N GLY A 12 -20.68 17.31 12.45
CA GLY A 12 -20.20 16.31 11.51
C GLY A 12 -21.34 15.33 11.27
N LEU A 13 -21.42 14.79 10.06
CA LEU A 13 -22.38 13.75 9.72
C LEU A 13 -22.29 12.64 10.77
N SER A 14 -23.41 12.11 11.21
CA SER A 14 -23.41 10.89 12.01
C SER A 14 -22.81 9.74 11.18
N VAL A 15 -22.30 8.72 11.84
CA VAL A 15 -21.69 7.55 11.14
C VAL A 15 -22.67 6.97 10.11
N ALA A 16 -23.95 6.86 10.47
CA ALA A 16 -24.99 6.38 9.54
C ALA A 16 -25.18 7.31 8.34
N GLN A 17 -25.22 8.63 8.57
CA GLN A 17 -25.31 9.60 7.47
C GLN A 17 -24.08 9.57 6.57
N SER A 18 -22.88 9.41 7.12
CA SER A 18 -21.65 9.28 6.34
C SER A 18 -21.69 8.04 5.44
N VAL A 19 -22.13 6.90 5.98
CA VAL A 19 -22.27 5.66 5.19
C VAL A 19 -23.31 5.83 4.09
N ILE A 20 -24.46 6.43 4.36
CA ILE A 20 -25.49 6.69 3.35
C ILE A 20 -24.95 7.55 2.22
N VAL A 21 -24.25 8.64 2.54
CA VAL A 21 -23.64 9.53 1.52
C VAL A 21 -22.62 8.77 0.67
N GLN A 22 -21.79 7.92 1.27
CA GLN A 22 -20.81 7.11 0.54
C GLN A 22 -21.50 6.11 -0.40
N VAL A 23 -22.52 5.41 0.08
CA VAL A 23 -23.28 4.45 -0.74
C VAL A 23 -23.99 5.13 -1.90
N VAL A 24 -24.66 6.29 -1.64
CA VAL A 24 -25.32 7.08 -2.68
C VAL A 24 -24.31 7.56 -3.72
N PHE A 25 -23.13 8.04 -3.29
CA PHE A 25 -22.08 8.46 -4.22
C PHE A 25 -21.61 7.30 -5.11
N VAL A 26 -21.35 6.12 -4.54
CA VAL A 26 -20.93 4.94 -5.30
C VAL A 26 -22.06 4.53 -6.28
N ALA A 27 -23.32 4.53 -5.85
CA ALA A 27 -24.45 4.21 -6.71
C ALA A 27 -24.55 5.18 -7.91
N ILE A 28 -24.38 6.48 -7.68
CA ILE A 28 -24.38 7.50 -8.74
C ILE A 28 -23.24 7.21 -9.75
N VAL A 29 -22.03 6.90 -9.28
CA VAL A 29 -20.89 6.58 -10.14
C VAL A 29 -21.18 5.34 -11.01
N LEU A 30 -21.75 4.28 -10.42
CA LEU A 30 -22.13 3.07 -11.14
C LEU A 30 -23.24 3.32 -12.16
N ILE A 31 -24.24 4.16 -11.83
CA ILE A 31 -25.30 4.55 -12.77
C ILE A 31 -24.72 5.33 -13.95
N ILE A 32 -23.83 6.30 -13.68
CA ILE A 32 -23.15 7.05 -14.75
C ILE A 32 -22.36 6.11 -15.64
N TRP A 33 -21.60 5.17 -15.05
CA TRP A 33 -20.86 4.15 -15.79
C TRP A 33 -21.77 3.36 -16.73
N GLU A 34 -22.88 2.82 -16.21
CA GLU A 34 -23.81 2.01 -16.97
C GLU A 34 -24.49 2.80 -18.11
N VAL A 35 -24.86 4.07 -17.82
CA VAL A 35 -25.42 4.96 -18.85
C VAL A 35 -24.41 5.22 -19.97
N VAL A 36 -23.15 5.48 -19.64
CA VAL A 36 -22.08 5.69 -20.63
C VAL A 36 -21.83 4.40 -21.42
N ALA A 37 -21.78 3.25 -20.74
CA ALA A 37 -21.59 1.95 -21.40
C ALA A 37 -22.68 1.66 -22.44
N LYS A 38 -23.95 1.91 -22.09
CA LYS A 38 -25.12 1.66 -22.97
C LYS A 38 -25.37 2.74 -24.02
N SER A 39 -24.82 3.95 -23.84
CA SER A 39 -25.07 5.07 -24.76
C SER A 39 -24.30 4.97 -26.08
N HIS A 40 -23.35 4.04 -26.18
CA HIS A 40 -22.49 3.86 -27.36
C HIS A 40 -21.79 5.15 -27.82
N VAL A 41 -21.46 6.07 -26.88
CA VAL A 41 -20.84 7.37 -27.15
C VAL A 41 -19.55 7.24 -27.97
N PHE A 42 -18.82 6.13 -27.80
CA PHE A 42 -17.57 5.85 -28.53
C PHE A 42 -17.79 5.06 -29.83
N GLY A 43 -19.02 5.00 -30.32
CA GLY A 43 -19.38 4.31 -31.56
C GLY A 43 -19.23 2.77 -31.45
N PRO A 44 -18.79 2.08 -32.53
CA PRO A 44 -18.71 0.61 -32.55
C PRO A 44 -17.73 0.01 -31.52
N ARG A 45 -16.86 0.80 -30.91
CA ARG A 45 -15.89 0.35 -29.88
C ARG A 45 -16.37 0.59 -28.46
N SER A 46 -17.60 1.11 -28.27
CA SER A 46 -18.10 1.45 -26.92
C SER A 46 -18.08 0.26 -25.98
N GLU A 47 -18.52 -0.92 -26.41
CA GLU A 47 -18.52 -2.13 -25.60
C GLU A 47 -17.10 -2.59 -25.18
N ILE A 48 -16.12 -2.34 -26.06
CA ILE A 48 -14.72 -2.67 -25.74
C ILE A 48 -14.16 -1.66 -24.74
N ILE A 49 -14.43 -0.36 -24.92
CA ILE A 49 -13.85 0.70 -24.06
C ILE A 49 -14.57 0.76 -22.71
N PHE A 50 -15.90 0.66 -22.71
CA PHE A 50 -16.77 0.73 -21.55
C PHE A 50 -17.71 -0.48 -21.52
N PRO A 51 -17.24 -1.65 -21.00
CA PRO A 51 -18.14 -2.80 -20.82
C PRO A 51 -19.22 -2.48 -19.79
N THR A 52 -20.39 -3.08 -19.95
CA THR A 52 -21.50 -2.96 -19.00
C THR A 52 -21.14 -3.58 -17.66
N LEU A 53 -21.81 -3.15 -16.59
CA LEU A 53 -21.62 -3.75 -15.26
C LEU A 53 -21.95 -5.25 -15.24
N GLU A 54 -22.92 -5.69 -16.07
CA GLU A 54 -23.26 -7.09 -16.26
C GLU A 54 -22.08 -7.87 -16.86
N ALA A 55 -21.49 -7.38 -17.97
CA ALA A 55 -20.32 -8.00 -18.60
C ALA A 55 -19.11 -8.07 -17.64
N ILE A 56 -18.88 -7.03 -16.82
CA ILE A 56 -17.85 -7.03 -15.80
C ILE A 56 -18.14 -8.08 -14.71
N GLY A 57 -19.40 -8.23 -14.29
CA GLY A 57 -19.82 -9.22 -13.31
C GLY A 57 -19.63 -10.65 -13.81
N GLU A 58 -20.00 -10.95 -15.07
CA GLU A 58 -19.76 -12.24 -15.70
C GLU A 58 -18.26 -12.53 -15.83
N ALA A 59 -17.47 -11.53 -16.26
CA ALA A 59 -16.04 -11.63 -16.38
C ALA A 59 -15.36 -11.86 -15.02
N PHE A 60 -15.89 -11.27 -13.93
CA PHE A 60 -15.39 -11.52 -12.58
C PHE A 60 -15.49 -13.01 -12.22
N ILE A 61 -16.64 -13.63 -12.44
CA ILE A 61 -16.83 -15.07 -12.18
C ILE A 61 -15.95 -15.90 -13.11
N LYS A 62 -15.91 -15.58 -14.40
CA LYS A 62 -15.13 -16.27 -15.41
C LYS A 62 -13.63 -16.26 -15.09
N ASN A 63 -13.09 -15.13 -14.64
CA ASN A 63 -11.67 -15.01 -14.29
C ASN A 63 -11.27 -15.98 -13.18
N PHE A 64 -12.15 -16.24 -12.21
CA PHE A 64 -11.87 -17.14 -11.09
C PHE A 64 -12.14 -18.61 -11.43
N VAL A 65 -13.15 -18.91 -12.25
CA VAL A 65 -13.56 -20.28 -12.56
C VAL A 65 -12.80 -20.85 -13.75
N VAL A 66 -12.72 -20.09 -14.84
CA VAL A 66 -12.08 -20.51 -16.09
C VAL A 66 -10.68 -19.98 -16.22
N GLY A 67 -10.48 -18.71 -15.87
CA GLY A 67 -9.22 -17.99 -16.00
C GLY A 67 -8.83 -17.71 -17.45
N TYR A 68 -7.52 -17.53 -17.67
CA TYR A 68 -6.96 -17.28 -18.98
C TYR A 68 -5.91 -18.35 -19.32
N ALA A 69 -5.98 -18.91 -20.52
CA ALA A 69 -5.10 -19.99 -20.99
C ALA A 69 -5.01 -21.18 -20.01
N GLY A 70 -6.11 -21.52 -19.33
CA GLY A 70 -6.17 -22.62 -18.37
C GLY A 70 -5.65 -22.27 -16.96
N THR A 71 -5.28 -21.01 -16.71
CA THR A 71 -4.80 -20.55 -15.39
C THR A 71 -5.84 -19.62 -14.77
N SER A 72 -6.39 -20.02 -13.62
CA SER A 72 -7.35 -19.21 -12.85
C SER A 72 -6.73 -17.98 -12.26
N LEU A 73 -7.49 -16.88 -12.09
CA LEU A 73 -7.04 -15.65 -11.43
C LEU A 73 -6.53 -15.89 -10.01
N TRP A 74 -6.98 -16.96 -9.31
CA TRP A 74 -6.47 -17.33 -7.99
C TRP A 74 -4.96 -17.58 -7.99
N VAL A 75 -4.41 -18.18 -9.05
CA VAL A 75 -2.96 -18.42 -9.18
C VAL A 75 -2.23 -17.10 -9.28
N TYR A 76 -2.69 -16.19 -10.15
CA TYR A 76 -2.10 -14.85 -10.28
C TYR A 76 -2.16 -14.05 -8.97
N VAL A 77 -3.27 -14.15 -8.23
CA VAL A 77 -3.41 -13.53 -6.90
C VAL A 77 -2.41 -14.13 -5.92
N GLY A 78 -2.28 -15.46 -5.90
CA GLY A 78 -1.36 -16.17 -5.01
C GLY A 78 0.09 -15.78 -5.24
N ASP A 79 0.54 -15.76 -6.49
CA ASP A 79 1.91 -15.40 -6.87
C ASP A 79 2.22 -13.93 -6.54
N SER A 80 1.31 -12.99 -6.85
CA SER A 80 1.46 -11.59 -6.43
C SER A 80 1.56 -11.44 -4.93
N MET A 81 0.69 -12.13 -4.17
CA MET A 81 0.71 -12.07 -2.71
C MET A 81 1.99 -12.66 -2.12
N PHE A 82 2.51 -13.74 -2.69
CA PHE A 82 3.75 -14.34 -2.24
C PHE A 82 4.93 -13.36 -2.39
N LEU A 83 5.14 -12.80 -3.58
CA LEU A 83 6.21 -11.83 -3.85
C LEU A 83 6.05 -10.55 -3.01
N LEU A 84 4.80 -10.10 -2.83
CA LEU A 84 4.51 -8.94 -1.99
C LEU A 84 4.88 -9.18 -0.53
N LEU A 85 4.43 -10.28 0.05
CA LEU A 85 4.67 -10.58 1.46
C LEU A 85 6.15 -10.82 1.74
N GLU A 86 6.85 -11.50 0.83
CA GLU A 86 8.30 -11.71 0.91
C GLU A 86 9.04 -10.36 0.92
N GLY A 87 8.83 -9.54 -0.11
CA GLY A 87 9.49 -8.23 -0.21
C GLY A 87 9.07 -7.27 0.90
N PHE A 88 7.80 -7.31 1.33
CA PHE A 88 7.30 -6.50 2.43
C PHE A 88 7.98 -6.86 3.76
N ALA A 89 8.09 -8.14 4.08
CA ALA A 89 8.75 -8.60 5.29
C ALA A 89 10.23 -8.20 5.30
N ILE A 90 10.96 -8.43 4.20
CA ILE A 90 12.37 -8.01 4.06
C ILE A 90 12.49 -6.50 4.22
N GLY A 91 11.68 -5.71 3.54
CA GLY A 91 11.71 -4.25 3.60
C GLY A 91 11.46 -3.70 5.01
N VAL A 92 10.48 -4.25 5.73
CA VAL A 92 10.19 -3.87 7.13
C VAL A 92 11.35 -4.23 8.06
N ILE A 93 11.91 -5.44 7.93
CA ILE A 93 13.04 -5.88 8.76
C ILE A 93 14.26 -4.97 8.52
N LEU A 94 14.60 -4.68 7.27
CA LEU A 94 15.70 -3.78 6.94
C LEU A 94 15.47 -2.36 7.47
N ALA A 95 14.24 -1.84 7.35
CA ALA A 95 13.89 -0.52 7.91
C ALA A 95 14.06 -0.49 9.44
N LEU A 96 13.58 -1.54 10.14
CA LEU A 96 13.75 -1.66 11.58
C LEU A 96 15.23 -1.70 11.97
N VAL A 97 16.05 -2.50 11.30
CA VAL A 97 17.48 -2.64 11.59
C VAL A 97 18.22 -1.32 11.35
N PHE A 98 18.10 -0.75 10.15
CA PHE A 98 18.86 0.45 9.80
C PHE A 98 18.41 1.70 10.56
N SER A 99 17.10 1.89 10.76
CA SER A 99 16.60 3.00 11.57
C SER A 99 17.01 2.85 13.04
N SER A 100 17.06 1.62 13.57
CA SER A 100 17.57 1.38 14.92
C SER A 100 19.06 1.64 15.06
N LEU A 101 19.87 1.23 14.08
CA LEU A 101 21.32 1.52 14.04
C LEU A 101 21.59 3.03 13.97
N SER A 102 20.74 3.79 13.27
CA SER A 102 20.86 5.24 13.18
C SER A 102 20.73 5.94 14.53
N MET A 103 20.07 5.32 15.51
CA MET A 103 19.94 5.87 16.87
C MET A 103 21.18 5.65 17.74
N ILE A 104 22.13 4.80 17.30
CA ILE A 104 23.33 4.46 18.05
C ILE A 104 24.52 5.32 17.63
N SER A 105 24.54 5.76 16.36
CA SER A 105 25.66 6.52 15.77
C SER A 105 25.15 7.76 15.02
N GLU A 106 25.58 8.95 15.44
CA GLU A 106 25.22 10.22 14.79
C GLU A 106 25.72 10.30 13.33
N VAL A 107 26.91 9.76 13.06
CA VAL A 107 27.46 9.68 11.70
C VAL A 107 26.58 8.80 10.81
N PHE A 108 26.23 7.61 11.31
CA PHE A 108 25.34 6.72 10.59
C PHE A 108 23.95 7.35 10.40
N HIS A 109 23.42 8.02 11.41
CA HIS A 109 22.13 8.74 11.32
C HIS A 109 22.15 9.77 10.20
N SER A 110 23.18 10.61 10.13
CA SER A 110 23.31 11.65 9.10
C SER A 110 23.34 11.05 7.68
N ILE A 111 24.15 10.01 7.47
CA ILE A 111 24.27 9.32 6.18
C ILE A 111 22.95 8.62 5.83
N TYR A 112 22.38 7.87 6.77
CA TYR A 112 21.16 7.09 6.55
C TYR A 112 19.97 8.00 6.24
N ASN A 113 19.81 9.11 6.96
CA ASN A 113 18.74 10.08 6.69
C ASN A 113 18.86 10.70 5.29
N LEU A 114 20.09 10.98 4.81
CA LEU A 114 20.31 11.43 3.44
C LEU A 114 19.89 10.35 2.43
N VAL A 115 20.34 9.09 2.65
CA VAL A 115 20.00 7.96 1.76
C VAL A 115 18.49 7.74 1.72
N VAL A 116 17.82 7.72 2.87
CA VAL A 116 16.35 7.59 2.95
C VAL A 116 15.68 8.71 2.16
N THR A 117 16.15 9.95 2.31
CA THR A 117 15.57 11.10 1.61
C THR A 117 15.69 10.97 0.09
N VAL A 118 16.86 10.58 -0.40
CA VAL A 118 17.10 10.44 -1.84
C VAL A 118 16.34 9.25 -2.42
N CYS A 119 16.42 8.10 -1.75
CA CYS A 119 15.82 6.87 -2.26
C CYS A 119 14.29 6.85 -2.16
N ASP A 120 13.68 7.55 -1.18
CA ASP A 120 12.22 7.68 -1.07
C ASP A 120 11.60 8.50 -2.23
N LEU A 121 12.40 9.38 -2.86
CA LEU A 121 11.99 10.15 -4.02
C LEU A 121 12.09 9.37 -5.33
N LEU A 122 12.87 8.28 -5.37
CA LEU A 122 13.05 7.49 -6.58
C LEU A 122 11.83 6.57 -6.79
N PRO A 123 11.16 6.66 -7.96
CA PRO A 123 10.10 5.71 -8.29
C PRO A 123 10.70 4.31 -8.46
N GLY A 124 10.25 3.34 -7.63
CA GLY A 124 10.78 1.98 -7.68
C GLY A 124 10.73 1.36 -9.08
N VAL A 125 9.62 1.56 -9.81
CA VAL A 125 9.46 1.04 -11.18
C VAL A 125 10.49 1.64 -12.16
N ALA A 126 10.98 2.85 -11.93
CA ALA A 126 12.03 3.44 -12.75
C ALA A 126 13.40 2.71 -12.59
N LEU A 127 13.59 2.00 -11.49
CA LEU A 127 14.78 1.17 -11.26
C LEU A 127 14.72 -0.17 -11.99
N LEU A 128 13.54 -0.58 -12.49
CA LEU A 128 13.31 -1.87 -13.12
C LEU A 128 14.36 -2.22 -14.19
N PRO A 129 14.67 -1.36 -15.18
CA PRO A 129 15.67 -1.69 -16.20
C PRO A 129 17.06 -1.93 -15.62
N VAL A 130 17.45 -1.15 -14.60
CA VAL A 130 18.77 -1.29 -13.95
C VAL A 130 18.85 -2.59 -13.19
N VAL A 131 17.81 -2.93 -12.44
CA VAL A 131 17.77 -4.18 -11.67
C VAL A 131 17.78 -5.40 -12.58
N ILE A 132 17.06 -5.36 -13.71
CA ILE A 132 17.08 -6.44 -14.72
C ILE A 132 18.49 -6.64 -15.29
N ILE A 133 19.23 -5.59 -15.56
CA ILE A 133 20.61 -5.70 -16.07
C ILE A 133 21.52 -6.40 -15.06
N ILE A 134 21.32 -6.17 -13.77
CA ILE A 134 22.17 -6.72 -12.69
C ILE A 134 21.74 -8.15 -12.31
N VAL A 135 20.45 -8.38 -12.14
CA VAL A 135 19.90 -9.63 -11.59
C VAL A 135 19.45 -10.60 -12.69
N GLY A 136 19.16 -10.06 -13.90
CA GLY A 136 18.54 -10.81 -14.99
C GLY A 136 17.01 -10.81 -14.87
N ILE A 137 16.36 -11.55 -15.78
CA ILE A 137 14.89 -11.69 -15.85
C ILE A 137 14.45 -12.77 -14.86
N ARG A 138 14.13 -12.38 -13.62
CA ARG A 138 13.84 -13.30 -12.50
C ARG A 138 12.81 -12.69 -11.54
N PRO A 139 12.04 -13.50 -10.78
CA PRO A 139 11.07 -13.01 -9.79
C PRO A 139 11.68 -12.10 -8.73
N GLU A 140 12.96 -12.30 -8.38
CA GLU A 140 13.68 -11.51 -7.39
C GLU A 140 13.77 -10.03 -7.76
N VAL A 141 13.62 -9.68 -9.04
CA VAL A 141 13.51 -8.29 -9.50
C VAL A 141 12.27 -7.63 -8.92
N ILE A 142 11.14 -8.33 -8.92
CA ILE A 142 9.88 -7.83 -8.33
C ILE A 142 10.01 -7.71 -6.82
N VAL A 143 10.60 -8.72 -6.16
CA VAL A 143 10.87 -8.69 -4.71
C VAL A 143 11.72 -7.46 -4.35
N PHE A 144 12.79 -7.18 -5.10
CA PHE A 144 13.62 -5.98 -4.90
C PHE A 144 12.81 -4.69 -4.99
N LEU A 145 11.91 -4.56 -5.98
CA LEU A 145 11.07 -3.38 -6.13
C LEU A 145 10.08 -3.21 -4.97
N VAL A 146 9.54 -4.32 -4.47
CA VAL A 146 8.69 -4.31 -3.26
C VAL A 146 9.50 -3.89 -2.04
N VAL A 147 10.70 -4.46 -1.84
CA VAL A 147 11.61 -4.04 -0.76
C VAL A 147 11.90 -2.54 -0.83
N HIS A 148 12.23 -2.03 -2.01
CA HIS A 148 12.46 -0.60 -2.22
C HIS A 148 11.23 0.24 -1.85
N ALA A 149 10.03 -0.19 -2.27
CA ALA A 149 8.78 0.52 -1.99
C ALA A 149 8.41 0.54 -0.49
N VAL A 150 8.93 -0.42 0.30
CA VAL A 150 8.66 -0.56 1.74
C VAL A 150 9.74 0.11 2.58
N LEU A 151 11.00 -0.16 2.26
CA LEU A 151 12.15 0.22 3.08
C LEU A 151 12.19 1.74 3.39
N TRP A 152 12.08 2.57 2.37
CA TRP A 152 12.29 4.01 2.53
C TRP A 152 11.14 4.70 3.28
N PRO A 153 9.85 4.51 2.93
CA PRO A 153 8.77 5.13 3.69
C PRO A 153 8.65 4.60 5.11
N MET A 154 8.95 3.30 5.34
CA MET A 154 9.00 2.75 6.70
C MET A 154 10.11 3.38 7.51
N SER A 155 11.32 3.50 6.94
CA SER A 155 12.46 4.15 7.58
C SER A 155 12.18 5.62 7.89
N ARG A 156 11.57 6.37 6.96
CA ARG A 156 11.17 7.76 7.18
C ARG A 156 10.25 7.87 8.39
N ASN A 157 9.19 7.09 8.43
CA ASN A 157 8.26 7.10 9.55
C ASN A 157 8.93 6.71 10.88
N MET A 158 9.85 5.76 10.86
CA MET A 158 10.59 5.38 12.07
C MET A 158 11.51 6.49 12.57
N LEU A 159 12.28 7.13 11.67
CA LEU A 159 13.16 8.25 12.02
C LEU A 159 12.35 9.41 12.60
N ASP A 160 11.25 9.78 11.95
CA ASP A 160 10.33 10.81 12.44
C ASP A 160 9.76 10.44 13.83
N GLY A 161 9.39 9.15 14.01
CA GLY A 161 8.90 8.62 15.27
C GLY A 161 9.94 8.71 16.39
N PHE A 162 11.20 8.38 16.12
CA PHE A 162 12.28 8.49 17.10
C PHE A 162 12.57 9.94 17.48
N GLN A 163 12.52 10.87 16.52
CA GLN A 163 12.69 12.29 16.78
C GLN A 163 11.51 12.90 17.57
N ALA A 164 10.32 12.34 17.44
CA ALA A 164 9.14 12.81 18.15
C ALA A 164 9.07 12.37 19.62
N VAL A 165 9.99 11.50 20.09
CA VAL A 165 10.03 11.05 21.49
C VAL A 165 10.39 12.22 22.41
N PRO A 166 9.54 12.59 23.40
CA PRO A 166 9.83 13.67 24.33
C PRO A 166 11.11 13.40 25.13
N ASN A 167 11.95 14.44 25.26
CA ASN A 167 13.23 14.35 25.97
C ASN A 167 13.10 13.84 27.41
N ILE A 168 11.97 14.13 28.07
CA ILE A 168 11.74 13.67 29.46
C ILE A 168 11.77 12.14 29.57
N TYR A 169 11.27 11.40 28.57
CA TYR A 169 11.33 9.93 28.59
C TYR A 169 12.74 9.41 28.34
N ILE A 170 13.51 10.13 27.49
CA ILE A 170 14.90 9.79 27.17
C ILE A 170 15.77 10.01 28.42
N GLU A 171 15.60 11.15 29.09
CA GLU A 171 16.33 11.48 30.33
C GLU A 171 15.96 10.53 31.47
N ALA A 172 14.68 10.24 31.66
CA ALA A 172 14.22 9.27 32.65
C ALA A 172 14.87 7.90 32.42
N GLY A 173 14.88 7.42 31.16
CA GLY A 173 15.55 6.17 30.80
C GLY A 173 17.05 6.19 31.11
N LYS A 174 17.74 7.30 30.77
CA LYS A 174 19.18 7.47 31.08
C LYS A 174 19.46 7.48 32.56
N ASN A 175 18.59 8.10 33.37
CA ASN A 175 18.75 8.21 34.82
C ASN A 175 18.67 6.84 35.53
N ILE A 176 17.90 5.91 34.97
CA ILE A 176 17.82 4.52 35.46
C ILE A 176 18.86 3.60 34.80
N GLY A 177 19.85 4.18 34.09
CA GLY A 177 20.99 3.44 33.52
C GLY A 177 20.77 2.86 32.13
N LEU A 178 19.64 3.12 31.44
CA LEU A 178 19.43 2.65 30.06
C LEU A 178 20.35 3.41 29.10
N ARG A 179 21.02 2.68 28.21
CA ARG A 179 21.91 3.24 27.18
C ARG A 179 21.88 2.39 25.91
N GLY A 180 22.20 3.00 24.75
CA GLY A 180 22.31 2.30 23.47
C GLY A 180 21.07 1.45 23.17
N PHE A 181 21.26 0.16 22.92
CA PHE A 181 20.17 -0.75 22.54
C PHE A 181 19.09 -0.90 23.64
N SER A 182 19.46 -0.83 24.93
CA SER A 182 18.45 -0.91 26.00
C SER A 182 17.54 0.32 26.03
N LEU A 183 18.08 1.52 25.78
CA LEU A 183 17.30 2.75 25.64
C LEU A 183 16.41 2.72 24.40
N LEU A 184 16.93 2.23 23.27
CA LEU A 184 16.17 2.05 22.04
C LEU A 184 14.96 1.13 22.28
N ARG A 185 15.18 -0.06 22.85
CA ARG A 185 14.12 -1.06 23.06
C ARG A 185 13.07 -0.62 24.07
N SER A 186 13.49 0.04 25.16
CA SER A 186 12.61 0.34 26.30
C SER A 186 11.95 1.73 26.22
N VAL A 187 12.51 2.66 25.43
CA VAL A 187 12.00 4.03 25.32
C VAL A 187 11.60 4.37 23.90
N TYR A 188 12.52 4.32 22.94
CA TYR A 188 12.27 4.80 21.59
C TYR A 188 11.25 3.95 20.83
N LEU A 189 11.42 2.63 20.77
CA LEU A 189 10.53 1.76 20.03
C LEU A 189 9.07 1.80 20.55
N PRO A 190 8.82 1.69 21.88
CA PRO A 190 7.47 1.84 22.41
C PRO A 190 6.86 3.21 22.14
N ALA A 191 7.61 4.29 22.33
CA ALA A 191 7.11 5.65 22.11
C ALA A 191 6.85 5.95 20.62
N ALA A 192 7.60 5.35 19.70
CA ALA A 192 7.44 5.53 18.26
C ALA A 192 6.41 4.59 17.62
N THR A 193 5.69 3.76 18.39
CA THR A 193 4.77 2.74 17.84
C THR A 193 3.72 3.31 16.89
N SER A 194 3.17 4.50 17.18
CA SER A 194 2.20 5.16 16.31
C SER A 194 2.76 5.50 14.92
N TYR A 195 4.01 5.95 14.87
CA TYR A 195 4.72 6.22 13.62
C TYR A 195 5.05 4.93 12.87
N MET A 196 5.42 3.87 13.59
CA MET A 196 5.68 2.56 12.98
C MET A 196 4.43 1.98 12.31
N VAL A 197 3.27 2.07 12.98
CA VAL A 197 2.00 1.63 12.40
C VAL A 197 1.62 2.48 11.18
N SER A 198 1.82 3.79 11.23
CA SER A 198 1.64 4.69 10.08
C SER A 198 2.58 4.32 8.93
N GLY A 199 3.84 4.04 9.25
CA GLY A 199 4.85 3.57 8.29
C GLY A 199 4.43 2.28 7.60
N LEU A 200 3.92 1.29 8.35
CA LEU A 200 3.40 0.04 7.78
C LEU A 200 2.25 0.28 6.79
N LYS A 201 1.30 1.17 7.13
CA LYS A 201 0.17 1.53 6.24
C LYS A 201 0.64 2.18 4.94
N VAL A 202 1.53 3.16 5.04
CA VAL A 202 2.09 3.87 3.86
C VAL A 202 2.90 2.90 3.00
N SER A 203 3.75 2.10 3.61
CA SER A 203 4.59 1.11 2.94
C SER A 203 3.76 0.04 2.23
N TRP A 204 2.72 -0.48 2.87
CA TRP A 204 1.78 -1.41 2.24
C TRP A 204 1.15 -0.83 0.98
N ALA A 205 0.59 0.38 1.09
CA ALA A 205 -0.08 1.02 -0.04
C ALA A 205 0.87 1.31 -1.22
N ARG A 206 2.14 1.64 -0.93
CA ARG A 206 3.17 1.83 -1.98
C ARG A 206 3.61 0.51 -2.59
N ALA A 207 3.86 -0.51 -1.77
CA ALA A 207 4.28 -1.83 -2.19
C ALA A 207 3.23 -2.50 -3.09
N TRP A 208 1.95 -2.47 -2.67
CA TRP A 208 0.84 -3.02 -3.45
C TRP A 208 0.76 -2.41 -4.86
N ARG A 209 0.77 -1.08 -4.96
CA ARG A 209 0.73 -0.40 -6.25
C ARG A 209 2.01 -0.62 -7.07
N GLY A 210 3.16 -0.60 -6.41
CA GLY A 210 4.46 -0.82 -7.04
C GLY A 210 4.59 -2.22 -7.61
N LEU A 211 4.14 -3.24 -6.89
CA LEU A 211 4.09 -4.64 -7.35
C LEU A 211 3.27 -4.76 -8.62
N ILE A 212 2.00 -4.32 -8.60
CA ILE A 212 1.09 -4.42 -9.75
C ILE A 212 1.70 -3.73 -10.98
N SER A 213 2.27 -2.52 -10.79
CA SER A 213 2.92 -1.79 -11.88
C SER A 213 4.14 -2.51 -12.44
N ALA A 214 4.94 -3.13 -11.58
CA ALA A 214 6.11 -3.91 -12.00
C ALA A 214 5.70 -5.17 -12.77
N GLU A 215 4.70 -5.89 -12.29
CA GLU A 215 4.16 -7.07 -12.95
C GLU A 215 3.52 -6.76 -14.32
N MET A 216 2.87 -5.60 -14.46
CA MET A 216 2.32 -5.16 -15.77
C MET A 216 3.40 -4.93 -16.81
N ILE A 217 4.58 -4.44 -16.40
CA ILE A 217 5.70 -4.12 -17.31
C ILE A 217 6.57 -5.35 -17.53
N PHE A 218 6.82 -6.10 -16.47
CA PHE A 218 7.83 -7.14 -16.41
C PHE A 218 7.26 -8.54 -16.14
N GLY A 219 5.95 -8.74 -16.25
CA GLY A 219 5.31 -10.01 -15.90
C GLY A 219 6.03 -11.25 -16.47
N LEU A 220 6.34 -12.19 -15.59
CA LEU A 220 7.03 -13.43 -15.89
C LEU A 220 6.03 -14.58 -16.05
N ALA A 221 6.17 -15.37 -17.09
CA ALA A 221 5.35 -16.58 -17.27
C ALA A 221 5.63 -17.64 -16.17
N SER A 222 6.81 -17.62 -15.56
CA SER A 222 7.19 -18.52 -14.46
C SER A 222 6.63 -18.13 -13.09
N CYS A 223 6.17 -16.88 -12.95
CA CYS A 223 5.52 -16.35 -11.74
C CYS A 223 4.49 -15.31 -12.19
N PRO A 224 3.34 -15.78 -12.67
CA PRO A 224 2.35 -14.90 -13.29
C PRO A 224 1.58 -14.13 -12.22
N GLY A 225 1.89 -12.84 -12.05
CA GLY A 225 1.17 -11.97 -11.12
C GLY A 225 -0.08 -11.32 -11.72
N ILE A 226 -0.90 -10.69 -10.87
CA ILE A 226 -2.13 -9.99 -11.25
C ILE A 226 -1.86 -8.92 -12.31
N GLY A 227 -0.74 -8.21 -12.21
CA GLY A 227 -0.35 -7.19 -13.19
C GLY A 227 -0.12 -7.79 -14.58
N LEU A 228 0.50 -8.97 -14.67
CA LEU A 228 0.63 -9.70 -15.94
C LEU A 228 -0.75 -10.07 -16.50
N PHE A 229 -1.67 -10.58 -15.67
CA PHE A 229 -3.04 -10.89 -16.10
C PHE A 229 -3.72 -9.67 -16.71
N ILE A 230 -3.68 -8.52 -16.04
CA ILE A 230 -4.24 -7.26 -16.56
C ILE A 230 -3.63 -6.90 -17.91
N ASN A 231 -2.30 -7.01 -18.04
CA ASN A 231 -1.62 -6.69 -19.29
C ASN A 231 -2.03 -7.65 -20.44
N GLN A 232 -2.21 -8.93 -20.16
CA GLN A 232 -2.71 -9.93 -21.10
C GLN A 232 -4.14 -9.61 -21.53
N MET A 233 -5.05 -9.30 -20.59
CA MET A 233 -6.44 -8.94 -20.90
C MET A 233 -6.50 -7.68 -21.76
N ARG A 234 -5.72 -6.66 -21.42
CA ARG A 234 -5.60 -5.41 -22.19
C ARG A 234 -5.12 -5.68 -23.63
N THR A 235 -4.06 -6.46 -23.78
CA THR A 235 -3.46 -6.74 -25.10
C THR A 235 -4.39 -7.54 -26.00
N ASN A 236 -5.21 -8.43 -25.41
CA ASN A 236 -6.18 -9.24 -26.14
C ASN A 236 -7.56 -8.57 -26.28
N MET A 237 -7.69 -7.31 -25.84
CA MET A 237 -8.96 -6.56 -25.86
C MET A 237 -10.09 -7.19 -25.01
N TYR A 238 -9.76 -8.01 -24.02
CA TYR A 238 -10.69 -8.58 -23.03
C TYR A 238 -10.91 -7.58 -21.89
N ASN A 239 -11.55 -6.45 -22.23
CA ASN A 239 -11.61 -5.33 -21.30
C ASN A 239 -12.55 -5.58 -20.11
N ALA A 240 -13.63 -6.36 -20.29
CA ALA A 240 -14.48 -6.76 -19.17
C ALA A 240 -13.69 -7.54 -18.10
N GLU A 241 -12.87 -8.51 -18.53
CA GLU A 241 -11.96 -9.29 -17.66
C GLU A 241 -10.90 -8.42 -17.00
N MET A 242 -10.37 -7.42 -17.74
CA MET A 242 -9.42 -6.44 -17.19
C MET A 242 -10.07 -5.60 -16.10
N TYR A 243 -11.25 -5.01 -16.32
CA TYR A 243 -11.97 -4.22 -15.32
C TYR A 243 -12.38 -5.06 -14.11
N ALA A 244 -12.83 -6.29 -14.32
CA ALA A 244 -13.12 -7.24 -13.24
C ALA A 244 -11.87 -7.47 -12.36
N THR A 245 -10.69 -7.60 -12.98
CA THR A 245 -9.42 -7.78 -12.25
C THR A 245 -9.01 -6.52 -11.47
N LEU A 246 -9.26 -5.31 -12.01
CA LEU A 246 -9.05 -4.06 -11.28
C LEU A 246 -9.94 -4.00 -10.02
N ILE A 247 -11.18 -4.51 -10.09
CA ILE A 247 -12.04 -4.61 -8.90
C ILE A 247 -11.43 -5.56 -7.87
N VAL A 248 -10.87 -6.70 -8.29
CA VAL A 248 -10.17 -7.64 -7.38
C VAL A 248 -9.01 -6.95 -6.66
N ILE A 249 -8.20 -6.15 -7.37
CA ILE A 249 -7.10 -5.37 -6.79
C ILE A 249 -7.60 -4.43 -5.70
N VAL A 250 -8.70 -3.71 -5.97
CA VAL A 250 -9.31 -2.81 -4.98
C VAL A 250 -9.83 -3.58 -3.77
N ILE A 251 -10.51 -4.71 -3.99
CA ILE A 251 -11.05 -5.56 -2.91
C ILE A 251 -9.91 -6.05 -2.00
N ILE A 252 -8.82 -6.58 -2.57
CA ILE A 252 -7.67 -7.04 -1.80
C ILE A 252 -7.06 -5.88 -0.99
N GLY A 253 -6.88 -4.72 -1.63
CA GLY A 253 -6.38 -3.52 -0.96
C GLY A 253 -7.24 -3.10 0.23
N LEU A 254 -8.57 -3.11 0.06
CA LEU A 254 -9.53 -2.78 1.12
C LEU A 254 -9.53 -3.82 2.26
N ILE A 255 -9.47 -5.12 1.92
CA ILE A 255 -9.39 -6.19 2.92
C ILE A 255 -8.16 -5.99 3.81
N VAL A 256 -7.00 -5.74 3.24
CA VAL A 256 -5.78 -5.51 4.04
C VAL A 256 -5.85 -4.21 4.82
N GLN A 257 -6.31 -3.13 4.19
CA GLN A 257 -6.42 -1.81 4.84
C GLN A 257 -7.35 -1.84 6.06
N TYR A 258 -8.55 -2.39 5.90
CA TYR A 258 -9.58 -2.38 6.94
C TYR A 258 -9.61 -3.65 7.78
N GLY A 259 -9.23 -4.80 7.21
CA GLY A 259 -9.25 -6.09 7.90
C GLY A 259 -7.98 -6.39 8.69
N ILE A 260 -6.82 -5.84 8.30
CA ILE A 260 -5.54 -6.10 8.94
C ILE A 260 -4.96 -4.83 9.57
N LEU A 261 -4.70 -3.80 8.78
CA LEU A 261 -3.95 -2.62 9.24
C LEU A 261 -4.75 -1.73 10.20
N SER A 262 -6.05 -1.53 9.95
CA SER A 262 -6.90 -0.75 10.87
C SER A 262 -7.11 -1.41 12.23
N PRO A 263 -7.35 -2.72 12.35
CA PRO A 263 -7.36 -3.41 13.64
C PRO A 263 -6.04 -3.33 14.40
N ILE A 264 -4.90 -3.45 13.72
CA ILE A 264 -3.58 -3.27 14.34
C ILE A 264 -3.49 -1.87 14.96
N GLU A 265 -3.84 -0.82 14.23
CA GLU A 265 -3.84 0.57 14.72
C GLU A 265 -4.76 0.75 15.92
N LYS A 266 -6.00 0.24 15.85
CA LYS A 266 -6.98 0.35 16.94
C LYS A 266 -6.49 -0.34 18.21
N ASN A 267 -5.90 -1.52 18.08
CA ASN A 267 -5.46 -2.34 19.20
C ASN A 267 -4.12 -1.91 19.81
N THR A 268 -3.36 -1.07 19.11
CA THR A 268 -2.07 -0.52 19.55
C THR A 268 -2.17 0.97 19.84
N VAL A 269 -2.17 1.79 18.81
CA VAL A 269 -2.07 3.26 18.88
C VAL A 269 -3.26 3.88 19.63
N VAL A 270 -4.48 3.49 19.26
CA VAL A 270 -5.71 4.04 19.85
C VAL A 270 -5.86 3.55 21.30
N LYS A 271 -5.64 2.26 21.55
CA LYS A 271 -5.76 1.67 22.90
C LYS A 271 -4.76 2.29 23.89
N TRP A 272 -3.58 2.68 23.44
CA TRP A 272 -2.55 3.29 24.28
C TRP A 272 -2.65 4.82 24.35
N GLY A 273 -3.70 5.42 23.77
CA GLY A 273 -3.94 6.86 23.82
C GLY A 273 -2.95 7.70 23.01
N MET A 274 -2.26 7.09 22.04
CA MET A 274 -1.27 7.75 21.19
C MET A 274 -1.90 8.42 19.96
N SER A 275 -3.22 8.28 19.74
CA SER A 275 -3.97 9.00 18.70
C SER A 275 -4.56 10.28 19.27
N LYS A 276 -4.40 11.42 18.57
CA LYS A 276 -5.13 12.66 18.86
C LYS A 276 -6.56 12.60 18.32
#